data_dc5d9e3379f05a6a6e72ac12c7dda85a
#
_entry.id   dc5d9e3379f05a6a6e72ac12c7dda85a
#
_cell.length_a   1.000
_cell.length_b   1.000
_cell.length_c   1.000
_cell.angle_alpha   90.00
_cell.angle_beta   90.00
_cell.angle_gamma   90.00
#
_symmetry.space_group_name_H-M   'P 1'
#
loop_
_entity.id
_entity.type
_entity.pdbx_description
1 polymer ?
#
loop_
_entity_poly.entity_id
_entity_poly.type
_entity_poly.pdbx_seq_one_letter_code
_entity_poly.pdbx_strand_id
1 'polypeptide(L)'
;MSARDLAVAIIIVVALLILLSMLFAWRRRVRRDAAYTAPLGVPEHAEVMRRDEVLYVSTTRHEQPLERLAITPLAFRARGELAVTDRGIALALDGAPTVFLAADRLVSVDRATVTIDRVVEPGGLVRISWRVDDATVVDSYVRLTGGDLPTLISDLQRLIPAAPDTGATS
;
A
#
# COMPACT_ATOMS: atom_id res chain seq x y z
N MET A 1 23.60 -38.15 -30.41
CA MET A 1 23.58 -36.84 -29.77
C MET A 1 25.00 -36.35 -29.61
N SER A 2 25.32 -35.19 -30.16
CA SER A 2 26.66 -34.63 -29.99
C SER A 2 26.79 -34.03 -28.56
N ALA A 3 28.02 -33.91 -28.08
CA ALA A 3 28.29 -33.25 -26.77
C ALA A 3 27.68 -31.83 -26.72
N ARG A 4 27.57 -31.17 -27.86
CA ARG A 4 26.95 -29.85 -28.01
C ARG A 4 25.44 -29.91 -27.81
N ASP A 5 24.75 -30.94 -28.37
CA ASP A 5 23.28 -31.09 -28.21
C ASP A 5 22.94 -31.37 -26.74
N LEU A 6 23.77 -32.16 -26.05
CA LEU A 6 23.61 -32.46 -24.64
C LEU A 6 23.81 -31.18 -23.78
N ALA A 7 24.82 -30.38 -24.08
CA ALA A 7 25.04 -29.11 -23.36
C ALA A 7 23.88 -28.14 -23.55
N VAL A 8 23.35 -28.01 -24.78
CA VAL A 8 22.19 -27.15 -25.05
C VAL A 8 20.96 -27.67 -24.32
N ALA A 9 20.71 -28.96 -24.29
CA ALA A 9 19.58 -29.56 -23.58
C ALA A 9 19.65 -29.29 -22.07
N ILE A 10 20.86 -29.39 -21.47
CA ILE A 10 21.08 -29.10 -20.04
C ILE A 10 20.79 -27.63 -19.75
N ILE A 11 21.28 -26.70 -20.58
CA ILE A 11 21.04 -25.25 -20.40
C ILE A 11 19.53 -24.96 -20.45
N ILE A 12 18.80 -25.54 -21.40
CA ILE A 12 17.35 -25.35 -21.52
C ILE A 12 16.64 -25.87 -20.27
N VAL A 13 16.98 -27.05 -19.77
CA VAL A 13 16.40 -27.62 -18.57
C VAL A 13 16.66 -26.74 -17.34
N VAL A 14 17.90 -26.27 -17.16
CA VAL A 14 18.24 -25.37 -16.06
C VAL A 14 17.46 -24.06 -16.15
N ALA A 15 17.37 -23.46 -17.33
CA ALA A 15 16.60 -22.25 -17.55
C ALA A 15 15.11 -22.44 -17.20
N LEU A 16 14.52 -23.55 -17.63
CA LEU A 16 13.14 -23.90 -17.29
C LEU A 16 12.93 -24.09 -15.79
N LEU A 17 13.86 -24.75 -15.10
CA LEU A 17 13.79 -24.94 -13.65
C LEU A 17 13.86 -23.61 -12.91
N ILE A 18 14.71 -22.68 -13.35
CA ILE A 18 14.81 -21.34 -12.80
C ILE A 18 13.48 -20.59 -13.00
N LEU A 19 12.93 -20.59 -14.21
CA LEU A 19 11.65 -19.94 -14.51
C LEU A 19 10.51 -20.53 -13.67
N LEU A 20 10.43 -21.84 -13.54
CA LEU A 20 9.42 -22.51 -12.73
C LEU A 20 9.57 -22.15 -11.24
N SER A 21 10.80 -22.11 -10.73
CA SER A 21 11.06 -21.72 -9.33
C SER A 21 10.65 -20.26 -9.06
N MET A 22 10.94 -19.36 -9.98
CA MET A 22 10.51 -17.95 -9.89
C MET A 22 8.98 -17.83 -9.94
N LEU A 23 8.31 -18.55 -10.84
CA LEU A 23 6.86 -18.57 -10.94
C LEU A 23 6.22 -19.11 -9.66
N PHE A 24 6.78 -20.19 -9.11
CA PHE A 24 6.29 -20.81 -7.88
C PHE A 24 6.48 -19.85 -6.68
N ALA A 25 7.64 -19.22 -6.55
CA ALA A 25 7.92 -18.24 -5.51
C ALA A 25 6.98 -17.03 -5.60
N TRP A 26 6.76 -16.52 -6.83
CA TRP A 26 5.80 -15.45 -7.09
C TRP A 26 4.37 -15.84 -6.71
N ARG A 27 3.89 -17.01 -7.15
CA ARG A 27 2.54 -17.51 -6.80
C ARG A 27 2.37 -17.73 -5.31
N ARG A 28 3.41 -18.22 -4.61
CA ARG A 28 3.39 -18.39 -3.15
C ARG A 28 3.27 -17.03 -2.45
N ARG A 29 3.99 -16.01 -2.94
CA ARG A 29 3.91 -14.66 -2.41
C ARG A 29 2.52 -14.04 -2.61
N VAL A 30 1.99 -14.11 -3.83
CA VAL A 30 0.63 -13.62 -4.14
C VAL A 30 -0.43 -14.33 -3.30
N ARG A 31 -0.33 -15.65 -3.10
CA ARG A 31 -1.27 -16.40 -2.25
C ARG A 31 -1.17 -16.01 -0.77
N ARG A 32 0.02 -15.74 -0.27
CA ARG A 32 0.21 -15.27 1.10
C ARG A 32 -0.42 -13.89 1.30
N ASP A 33 -0.22 -13.01 0.35
CA ASP A 33 -0.70 -11.63 0.43
C ASP A 33 -2.21 -11.52 0.07
N ALA A 34 -2.77 -12.51 -0.63
CA ALA A 34 -4.21 -12.58 -0.97
C ALA A 34 -5.12 -12.76 0.27
N ALA A 35 -4.56 -13.12 1.42
CA ALA A 35 -5.28 -13.12 2.70
C ALA A 35 -5.62 -11.70 3.16
N TYR A 36 -4.88 -10.70 2.67
CA TYR A 36 -5.12 -9.29 3.00
C TYR A 36 -6.02 -8.65 1.95
N THR A 37 -7.17 -8.15 2.38
CA THR A 37 -8.09 -7.41 1.52
C THR A 37 -8.29 -6.02 2.10
N ALA A 38 -8.12 -4.99 1.28
CA ALA A 38 -8.44 -3.64 1.68
C ALA A 38 -9.95 -3.48 1.82
N PRO A 39 -10.44 -2.74 2.84
CA PRO A 39 -11.87 -2.49 3.00
C PRO A 39 -12.42 -1.71 1.81
N LEU A 40 -13.56 -2.15 1.28
CA LEU A 40 -14.19 -1.54 0.12
C LEU A 40 -15.44 -0.76 0.50
N GLY A 41 -15.72 0.29 -0.28
CA GLY A 41 -16.93 1.09 -0.18
C GLY A 41 -16.85 2.19 0.88
N VAL A 42 -17.34 3.36 0.51
CA VAL A 42 -17.46 4.52 1.41
C VAL A 42 -18.77 4.39 2.19
N PRO A 43 -18.79 4.64 3.51
CA PRO A 43 -20.05 4.66 4.27
C PRO A 43 -21.05 5.68 3.70
N GLU A 44 -22.34 5.33 3.67
CA GLU A 44 -23.41 6.13 3.04
C GLU A 44 -23.54 7.57 3.55
N HIS A 45 -23.07 7.86 4.77
CA HIS A 45 -23.17 9.16 5.41
C HIS A 45 -21.81 9.79 5.71
N ALA A 46 -20.77 9.41 4.99
CA ALA A 46 -19.46 10.02 5.14
C ALA A 46 -19.43 11.39 4.45
N GLU A 47 -19.21 12.45 5.21
CA GLU A 47 -19.06 13.80 4.66
C GLU A 47 -17.62 14.02 4.17
N VAL A 48 -17.50 14.40 2.90
CA VAL A 48 -16.19 14.69 2.31
C VAL A 48 -15.75 16.10 2.71
N MET A 49 -14.64 16.20 3.43
CA MET A 49 -14.04 17.47 3.86
C MET A 49 -13.03 18.00 2.83
N ARG A 50 -12.34 17.08 2.14
CA ARG A 50 -11.27 17.45 1.19
C ARG A 50 -11.11 16.36 0.12
N ARG A 51 -10.67 16.77 -1.08
CA ARG A 51 -10.29 15.88 -2.19
C ARG A 51 -8.99 16.36 -2.80
N ASP A 52 -8.09 15.44 -3.05
CA ASP A 52 -6.81 15.69 -3.71
C ASP A 52 -6.53 14.64 -4.76
N GLU A 53 -5.97 15.06 -5.90
CA GLU A 53 -5.46 14.13 -6.90
C GLU A 53 -4.16 13.51 -6.41
N VAL A 54 -4.09 12.19 -6.48
CA VAL A 54 -2.96 11.44 -5.99
C VAL A 54 -2.51 10.37 -6.98
N LEU A 55 -1.25 10.02 -6.86
CA LEU A 55 -0.69 8.81 -7.43
C LEU A 55 -0.45 7.82 -6.29
N TYR A 56 -1.24 6.77 -6.23
CA TYR A 56 -0.96 5.64 -5.35
C TYR A 56 0.28 4.89 -5.86
N VAL A 57 1.24 4.67 -4.99
CA VAL A 57 2.54 4.07 -5.34
C VAL A 57 2.59 2.60 -4.98
N SER A 58 2.37 2.27 -3.71
CA SER A 58 2.44 0.89 -3.22
C SER A 58 1.90 0.79 -1.79
N THR A 59 1.60 -0.44 -1.37
CA THR A 59 1.49 -0.81 0.03
C THR A 59 2.61 -1.79 0.38
N THR A 60 3.24 -1.60 1.52
CA THR A 60 4.33 -2.43 2.02
C THR A 60 4.00 -2.95 3.40
N ARG A 61 4.77 -3.92 3.88
CA ARG A 61 4.77 -4.29 5.28
C ARG A 61 5.23 -3.12 6.14
N HIS A 62 4.61 -2.96 7.30
CA HIS A 62 4.94 -1.87 8.23
C HIS A 62 6.43 -1.82 8.55
N GLU A 63 7.03 -0.63 8.46
CA GLU A 63 8.47 -0.37 8.64
C GLU A 63 9.42 -1.14 7.69
N GLN A 64 8.88 -1.81 6.67
CA GLN A 64 9.66 -2.52 5.66
C GLN A 64 9.34 -1.99 4.25
N PRO A 65 9.86 -0.82 3.87
CA PRO A 65 9.46 -0.14 2.63
C PRO A 65 9.84 -0.90 1.36
N LEU A 66 10.73 -1.90 1.45
CA LEU A 66 11.12 -2.76 0.33
C LEU A 66 10.25 -4.02 0.21
N GLU A 67 9.44 -4.35 1.21
CA GLU A 67 8.56 -5.52 1.17
C GLU A 67 7.16 -5.14 0.72
N ARG A 68 6.98 -5.04 -0.61
CA ARG A 68 5.69 -4.72 -1.21
C ARG A 68 4.69 -5.86 -1.00
N LEU A 69 3.47 -5.51 -0.63
CA LEU A 69 2.34 -6.41 -0.49
C LEU A 69 1.41 -6.27 -1.70
N ALA A 70 0.88 -7.39 -2.18
CA ALA A 70 -0.09 -7.43 -3.28
C ALA A 70 -1.53 -7.47 -2.72
N ILE A 71 -1.91 -6.45 -1.94
CA ILE A 71 -3.27 -6.36 -1.36
C ILE A 71 -4.26 -5.96 -2.44
N THR A 72 -5.34 -6.72 -2.60
CA THR A 72 -6.41 -6.35 -3.55
C THR A 72 -7.31 -5.26 -2.92
N PRO A 73 -7.64 -4.15 -3.64
CA PRO A 73 -7.26 -3.79 -5.01
C PRO A 73 -5.97 -2.95 -5.12
N LEU A 74 -5.20 -2.80 -4.06
CA LEU A 74 -3.99 -1.97 -3.94
C LEU A 74 -2.70 -2.66 -4.48
N ALA A 75 -2.84 -3.62 -5.39
CA ALA A 75 -1.70 -4.39 -5.89
C ALA A 75 -0.82 -3.62 -6.88
N PHE A 76 -1.37 -2.62 -7.57
CA PHE A 76 -0.67 -1.90 -8.63
C PHE A 76 -0.68 -0.40 -8.38
N ARG A 77 0.35 0.27 -8.92
CA ARG A 77 0.41 1.72 -8.97
C ARG A 77 -0.73 2.26 -9.85
N ALA A 78 -1.46 3.26 -9.38
CA ALA A 78 -2.58 3.87 -10.09
C ALA A 78 -2.71 5.35 -9.75
N ARG A 79 -3.27 6.12 -10.67
CA ARG A 79 -3.74 7.48 -10.40
C ARG A 79 -5.13 7.39 -9.79
N GLY A 80 -5.53 8.46 -9.12
CA GLY A 80 -6.86 8.54 -8.56
C GLY A 80 -7.03 9.73 -7.64
N GLU A 81 -8.05 9.67 -6.84
CA GLU A 81 -8.42 10.69 -5.87
C GLU A 81 -8.32 10.13 -4.45
N LEU A 82 -7.77 10.92 -3.55
CA LEU A 82 -7.85 10.72 -2.12
C LEU A 82 -8.86 11.71 -1.54
N ALA A 83 -9.92 11.21 -0.95
CA ALA A 83 -10.90 12.01 -0.25
C ALA A 83 -10.74 11.82 1.26
N VAL A 84 -10.57 12.92 1.99
CA VAL A 84 -10.61 12.97 3.44
C VAL A 84 -12.07 13.16 3.85
N THR A 85 -12.58 12.26 4.68
CA THR A 85 -13.95 12.33 5.20
C THR A 85 -13.94 12.43 6.72
N ASP A 86 -15.09 12.74 7.31
CA ASP A 86 -15.29 12.73 8.77
C ASP A 86 -15.10 11.34 9.42
N ARG A 87 -15.12 10.25 8.60
CA ARG A 87 -15.05 8.85 9.05
C ARG A 87 -13.80 8.12 8.64
N GLY A 88 -12.94 8.72 7.81
CA GLY A 88 -11.75 8.06 7.30
C GLY A 88 -11.30 8.60 5.96
N ILE A 89 -10.56 7.78 5.24
CA ILE A 89 -9.94 8.11 3.96
C ILE A 89 -10.53 7.23 2.86
N ALA A 90 -11.05 7.83 1.81
CA ALA A 90 -11.45 7.12 0.60
C ALA A 90 -10.37 7.27 -0.47
N LEU A 91 -9.94 6.14 -1.05
CA LEU A 91 -9.01 6.07 -2.18
C LEU A 91 -9.78 5.53 -3.40
N ALA A 92 -10.13 6.42 -4.32
CA ALA A 92 -10.75 6.10 -5.60
C ALA A 92 -9.66 6.02 -6.67
N LEU A 93 -9.17 4.81 -6.95
CA LEU A 93 -8.09 4.57 -7.90
C LEU A 93 -8.64 4.15 -9.27
N ASP A 94 -8.00 4.61 -10.34
CA ASP A 94 -8.39 4.30 -11.71
C ASP A 94 -8.40 2.78 -11.95
N GLY A 95 -9.54 2.27 -12.41
CA GLY A 95 -9.72 0.85 -12.73
C GLY A 95 -9.88 -0.08 -11.52
N ALA A 96 -10.08 0.46 -10.32
CA ALA A 96 -10.23 -0.32 -9.11
C ALA A 96 -11.45 0.12 -8.29
N PRO A 97 -12.04 -0.76 -7.48
CA PRO A 97 -13.05 -0.35 -6.51
C PRO A 97 -12.47 0.63 -5.49
N THR A 98 -13.31 1.58 -5.03
CA THR A 98 -12.89 2.53 -3.99
C THR A 98 -12.58 1.80 -2.68
N VAL A 99 -11.38 2.04 -2.17
CA VAL A 99 -10.92 1.57 -0.86
C VAL A 99 -11.28 2.61 0.19
N PHE A 100 -11.82 2.18 1.33
CA PHE A 100 -12.12 3.06 2.45
C PHE A 100 -11.35 2.64 3.69
N LEU A 101 -10.43 3.49 4.13
CA LEU A 101 -9.68 3.30 5.37
C LEU A 101 -10.42 4.04 6.48
N ALA A 102 -11.16 3.34 7.29
CA ALA A 102 -11.88 3.91 8.42
C ALA A 102 -10.90 4.51 9.45
N ALA A 103 -11.30 5.57 10.12
CA ALA A 103 -10.46 6.33 11.05
C ALA A 103 -9.88 5.44 12.18
N ASP A 104 -10.65 4.49 12.68
CA ASP A 104 -10.24 3.52 13.72
C ASP A 104 -9.16 2.53 13.26
N ARG A 105 -9.00 2.36 11.94
CA ARG A 105 -7.92 1.54 11.36
C ARG A 105 -6.64 2.32 11.13
N LEU A 106 -6.68 3.65 11.16
CA LEU A 106 -5.49 4.48 10.95
C LEU A 106 -4.56 4.41 12.17
N VAL A 107 -3.28 4.27 11.91
CA VAL A 107 -2.23 4.17 12.94
C VAL A 107 -1.35 5.41 12.93
N SER A 108 -0.84 5.80 11.78
CA SER A 108 -0.05 7.01 11.62
C SER A 108 -0.13 7.56 10.19
N VAL A 109 0.12 8.86 10.06
CA VAL A 109 0.30 9.52 8.77
C VAL A 109 1.52 10.42 8.84
N ASP A 110 2.49 10.16 7.96
CA ASP A 110 3.77 10.83 7.96
C ASP A 110 4.24 11.17 6.55
N ARG A 111 5.21 12.08 6.46
CA ARG A 111 5.97 12.27 5.23
C ARG A 111 6.93 11.10 5.01
N ALA A 112 6.99 10.59 3.79
CA ALA A 112 7.98 9.61 3.40
C ALA A 112 8.93 10.17 2.35
N THR A 113 10.22 9.86 2.49
CA THR A 113 11.27 10.24 1.54
C THR A 113 11.77 9.07 0.70
N VAL A 114 11.43 7.84 1.11
CA VAL A 114 11.91 6.61 0.48
C VAL A 114 10.74 5.67 0.20
N THR A 115 10.63 5.22 -1.04
CA THR A 115 9.82 4.06 -1.45
C THR A 115 10.66 3.13 -2.32
N ILE A 116 10.12 1.95 -2.63
CA ILE A 116 10.74 0.92 -3.47
C ILE A 116 11.23 1.47 -4.84
N ASP A 117 10.61 2.52 -5.36
CA ASP A 117 10.79 2.90 -6.76
C ASP A 117 11.83 3.99 -7.03
N ARG A 118 12.21 4.84 -6.09
CA ARG A 118 13.31 5.84 -6.21
C ARG A 118 13.37 6.74 -4.97
N VAL A 119 14.53 7.39 -4.79
CA VAL A 119 14.63 8.62 -4.00
C VAL A 119 13.77 9.67 -4.72
N VAL A 120 12.58 9.94 -4.18
CA VAL A 120 11.70 11.00 -4.65
C VAL A 120 12.23 12.31 -4.04
N GLU A 121 12.03 13.43 -4.72
CA GLU A 121 12.34 14.74 -4.14
C GLU A 121 11.83 14.82 -2.70
N PRO A 122 12.62 15.35 -1.76
CA PRO A 122 12.25 15.39 -0.35
C PRO A 122 10.86 16.00 -0.17
N GLY A 123 9.91 15.20 0.31
CA GLY A 123 8.61 15.69 0.74
C GLY A 123 7.41 15.44 -0.18
N GLY A 124 7.53 14.68 -1.27
CA GLY A 124 6.41 14.42 -2.20
C GLY A 124 5.51 13.23 -1.85
N LEU A 125 5.86 12.43 -0.85
CA LEU A 125 5.13 11.21 -0.48
C LEU A 125 4.50 11.32 0.90
N VAL A 126 3.28 10.80 1.01
CA VAL A 126 2.59 10.53 2.27
C VAL A 126 2.61 9.04 2.53
N ARG A 127 3.06 8.64 3.70
CA ARG A 127 2.88 7.30 4.24
C ARG A 127 1.64 7.29 5.13
N ILE A 128 0.73 6.39 4.85
CA ILE A 128 -0.46 6.12 5.64
C ILE A 128 -0.30 4.71 6.20
N SER A 129 -0.07 4.61 7.50
CA SER A 129 0.00 3.33 8.22
C SER A 129 -1.38 2.98 8.74
N TRP A 130 -1.86 1.77 8.44
CA TRP A 130 -3.21 1.35 8.81
C TRP A 130 -3.30 -0.16 9.05
N ARG A 131 -4.28 -0.59 9.84
CA ARG A 131 -4.52 -2.00 10.13
C ARG A 131 -5.31 -2.64 9.01
N VAL A 132 -4.72 -3.64 8.36
CA VAL A 132 -5.43 -4.47 7.38
C VAL A 132 -6.29 -5.53 8.07
N ASP A 133 -5.86 -6.01 9.22
CA ASP A 133 -6.57 -6.83 10.18
C ASP A 133 -6.17 -6.43 11.61
N ASP A 134 -6.70 -7.13 12.63
CA ASP A 134 -6.48 -6.78 14.04
C ASP A 134 -5.01 -6.86 14.48
N ALA A 135 -4.19 -7.68 13.79
CA ALA A 135 -2.81 -7.95 14.16
C ALA A 135 -1.78 -7.32 13.20
N THR A 136 -2.20 -6.92 12.00
CA THR A 136 -1.28 -6.56 10.92
C THR A 136 -1.43 -5.09 10.52
N VAL A 137 -0.35 -4.34 10.68
CA VAL A 137 -0.21 -2.97 10.16
C VAL A 137 0.52 -3.00 8.83
N VAL A 138 0.08 -2.16 7.90
CA VAL A 138 0.69 -1.97 6.59
C VAL A 138 0.86 -0.48 6.29
N ASP A 139 1.80 -0.15 5.41
CA ASP A 139 2.13 1.22 5.02
C ASP A 139 1.75 1.43 3.56
N SER A 140 0.78 2.29 3.30
CA SER A 140 0.41 2.73 1.95
C SER A 140 1.07 4.07 1.63
N TYR A 141 1.64 4.16 0.43
CA TYR A 141 2.33 5.35 -0.03
C TYR A 141 1.55 6.00 -1.16
N VAL A 142 1.24 7.28 -0.97
CA VAL A 142 0.59 8.11 -1.98
C VAL A 142 1.42 9.36 -2.26
N ARG A 143 1.46 9.77 -3.51
CA ARG A 143 2.10 11.01 -3.94
C ARG A 143 1.01 11.99 -4.33
N LEU A 144 1.02 13.16 -3.71
CA LEU A 144 0.15 14.26 -4.10
C LEU A 144 0.62 14.80 -5.45
N THR A 145 -0.29 14.96 -6.42
CA THR A 145 0.03 15.46 -7.76
C THR A 145 -0.18 16.97 -7.89
N GLY A 146 -0.80 17.59 -6.89
CA GLY A 146 -1.00 19.03 -6.77
C GLY A 146 -1.51 19.36 -5.39
N GLY A 147 -1.49 20.63 -4.99
CA GLY A 147 -2.03 21.06 -3.72
C GLY A 147 -1.00 21.17 -2.58
N ASP A 148 -1.51 21.35 -1.37
CA ASP A 148 -0.70 21.59 -0.16
C ASP A 148 -0.54 20.32 0.68
N LEU A 149 0.63 19.71 0.59
CA LEU A 149 0.97 18.48 1.29
C LEU A 149 0.94 18.64 2.83
N PRO A 150 1.47 19.72 3.44
CA PRO A 150 1.37 19.93 4.88
C PRO A 150 -0.07 19.93 5.39
N THR A 151 -0.96 20.62 4.71
CA THR A 151 -2.38 20.66 5.06
C THR A 151 -3.03 19.28 4.92
N LEU A 152 -2.76 18.54 3.84
CA LEU A 152 -3.27 17.17 3.68
C LEU A 152 -2.82 16.29 4.85
N ILE A 153 -1.55 16.29 5.20
CA ILE A 153 -1.03 15.49 6.32
C ILE A 153 -1.72 15.89 7.64
N SER A 154 -1.89 17.18 7.90
CA SER A 154 -2.58 17.68 9.10
C SER A 154 -4.03 17.21 9.17
N ASP A 155 -4.76 17.25 8.03
CA ASP A 155 -6.15 16.79 7.96
C ASP A 155 -6.24 15.28 8.19
N LEU A 156 -5.33 14.51 7.60
CA LEU A 156 -5.27 13.06 7.78
C LEU A 156 -4.90 12.67 9.23
N GLN A 157 -3.98 13.40 9.86
CA GLN A 157 -3.57 13.16 11.25
C GLN A 157 -4.70 13.41 12.25
N ARG A 158 -5.61 14.35 11.96
CA ARG A 158 -6.78 14.61 12.81
C ARG A 158 -7.79 13.46 12.82
N LEU A 159 -7.77 12.60 11.79
CA LEU A 159 -8.64 11.41 11.74
C LEU A 159 -8.14 10.29 12.66
N ILE A 160 -6.86 10.29 13.03
CA ILE A 160 -6.28 9.21 13.85
C ILE A 160 -6.84 9.34 15.27
N PRO A 161 -7.49 8.30 15.80
CA PRO A 161 -7.96 8.32 17.18
C PRO A 161 -6.80 8.57 18.14
N ALA A 162 -6.99 9.44 19.13
CA ALA A 162 -6.01 9.59 20.20
C ALA A 162 -5.81 8.22 20.87
N ALA A 163 -4.54 7.84 21.08
CA ALA A 163 -4.25 6.62 21.83
C ALA A 163 -4.98 6.68 23.16
N PRO A 164 -5.66 5.60 23.61
CA PRO A 164 -6.26 5.57 24.92
C PRO A 164 -5.15 5.89 25.96
N ASP A 165 -5.37 6.94 26.75
CA ASP A 165 -4.50 7.25 27.88
C ASP A 165 -4.38 5.98 28.74
N THR A 166 -3.24 5.35 28.67
CA THR A 166 -2.89 4.28 29.61
C THR A 166 -2.62 5.00 30.93
N GLY A 167 -3.71 5.27 31.65
CA GLY A 167 -3.65 5.90 32.95
C GLY A 167 -2.65 5.16 33.83
N ALA A 168 -1.56 5.82 34.13
CA ALA A 168 -0.64 5.43 35.17
C ALA A 168 -1.44 5.31 36.47
N THR A 169 -1.78 4.09 36.87
CA THR A 169 -2.16 3.79 38.23
C THR A 169 -0.92 3.92 39.09
N SER A 170 -0.90 5.01 39.85
CA SER A 170 0.04 5.20 40.97
C SER A 170 -0.24 4.18 42.09
#